data_09d29677f59d2bbc62268e5348192ae4
#
_entry.id   09d29677f59d2bbc62268e5348192ae4
#
_cell.length_a   1.000
_cell.length_b   1.000
_cell.length_c   1.000
_cell.angle_alpha   90.00
_cell.angle_beta   90.00
_cell.angle_gamma   90.00
#
_symmetry.space_group_name_H-M   'P 1'
#
loop_
_entity.id
_entity.type
_entity.pdbx_description
1 polymer ?
#
loop_
_entity_poly.entity_id
_entity_poly.type
_entity_poly.pdbx_seq_one_letter_code
_entity_poly.pdbx_strand_id
1 'polypeptide(L)'
;MVHDGAWAAIKYPWHVLDAVDLLLAGISAPQVAPDAAIDAKATVSGAVIIAPGARLFAGATVVGPAYIGRNTIIGNNALVRQSCIEAHCVVGFGSEVARSYVGPGCWFHTNYIGDSVIGPECTFGAGMVTANVRHDHRTIQSVVRGERLDSSREKLGLICGAHTAFGVQAASMPGVKVGEGSRIGPGIILYRDVPERRQLLLRQDVVEREIAT
;
A
#
# COMPACT_ATOMS: atom_id res chain seq x y z
N MET A 1 -26.21 2.65 25.39
CA MET A 1 -25.19 3.71 25.39
C MET A 1 -25.09 4.18 23.93
N VAL A 2 -25.40 5.42 23.66
CA VAL A 2 -25.25 6.03 22.32
C VAL A 2 -23.83 6.56 22.23
N HIS A 3 -23.11 6.23 21.16
CA HIS A 3 -21.76 6.74 20.91
C HIS A 3 -21.90 8.04 20.12
N ASP A 4 -21.47 9.15 20.71
CA ASP A 4 -21.56 10.49 20.10
C ASP A 4 -20.27 10.90 19.37
N GLY A 5 -19.27 10.01 19.33
CA GLY A 5 -17.99 10.23 18.65
C GLY A 5 -18.01 9.82 17.17
N ALA A 6 -16.94 10.18 16.46
CA ALA A 6 -16.72 9.72 15.09
C ALA A 6 -16.52 8.19 15.05
N TRP A 7 -17.14 7.52 14.09
CA TRP A 7 -17.01 6.09 13.92
C TRP A 7 -17.02 5.71 12.43
N ALA A 8 -16.42 4.57 12.09
CA ALA A 8 -16.44 4.01 10.76
C ALA A 8 -16.89 2.55 10.80
N ALA A 9 -17.83 2.17 9.93
CA ALA A 9 -18.30 0.79 9.81
C ALA A 9 -17.42 0.02 8.84
N ILE A 10 -16.70 -0.99 9.32
CA ILE A 10 -15.90 -1.89 8.46
C ILE A 10 -16.77 -3.08 8.05
N LYS A 11 -17.45 -2.96 6.93
CA LYS A 11 -18.28 -4.02 6.34
C LYS A 11 -17.57 -4.72 5.18
N TYR A 12 -16.75 -3.98 4.45
CA TYR A 12 -15.97 -4.46 3.31
C TYR A 12 -14.50 -4.08 3.47
N PRO A 13 -13.57 -4.77 2.80
CA PRO A 13 -12.13 -4.51 3.00
C PRO A 13 -11.73 -3.05 2.70
N TRP A 14 -12.34 -2.41 1.73
CA TRP A 14 -12.03 -0.99 1.40
C TRP A 14 -12.48 0.01 2.47
N HIS A 15 -13.40 -0.36 3.36
CA HIS A 15 -13.79 0.48 4.51
C HIS A 15 -12.65 0.63 5.55
N VAL A 16 -11.60 -0.19 5.45
CA VAL A 16 -10.37 0.03 6.23
C VAL A 16 -9.79 1.41 5.94
N LEU A 17 -9.88 1.87 4.69
CA LEU A 17 -9.41 3.22 4.31
C LEU A 17 -10.24 4.32 4.98
N ASP A 18 -11.56 4.13 5.13
CA ASP A 18 -12.43 5.09 5.84
C ASP A 18 -12.04 5.17 7.33
N ALA A 19 -11.75 4.02 7.93
CA ALA A 19 -11.29 3.96 9.32
C ALA A 19 -9.90 4.60 9.49
N VAL A 20 -9.00 4.40 8.54
CA VAL A 20 -7.67 5.03 8.53
C VAL A 20 -7.80 6.55 8.39
N ASP A 21 -8.62 7.03 7.45
CA ASP A 21 -8.87 8.46 7.26
C ASP A 21 -9.39 9.10 8.55
N LEU A 22 -10.33 8.42 9.23
CA LEU A 22 -10.87 8.87 10.51
C LEU A 22 -9.80 8.94 11.60
N LEU A 23 -8.97 7.91 11.75
CA LEU A 23 -7.91 7.86 12.75
C LEU A 23 -6.83 8.91 12.47
N LEU A 24 -6.42 9.07 11.22
CA LEU A 24 -5.42 10.04 10.82
C LEU A 24 -5.92 11.49 11.00
N ALA A 25 -7.21 11.75 10.76
CA ALA A 25 -7.81 13.07 11.01
C ALA A 25 -7.76 13.47 12.49
N GLY A 26 -7.67 12.50 13.41
CA GLY A 26 -7.49 12.74 14.85
C GLY A 26 -6.08 13.20 15.24
N ILE A 27 -5.10 13.15 14.34
CA ILE A 27 -3.74 13.63 14.63
C ILE A 27 -3.72 15.15 14.50
N SER A 28 -3.62 15.84 15.64
CA SER A 28 -3.68 17.31 15.70
C SER A 28 -2.33 18.00 15.50
N ALA A 29 -1.21 17.32 15.80
CA ALA A 29 0.15 17.87 15.73
C ALA A 29 1.17 16.77 15.45
N PRO A 30 2.36 17.11 14.93
CA PRO A 30 3.44 16.16 14.77
C PRO A 30 3.87 15.56 16.12
N GLN A 31 4.06 14.25 16.15
CA GLN A 31 4.57 13.51 17.31
C GLN A 31 5.70 12.60 16.85
N VAL A 32 6.89 12.85 17.33
CA VAL A 32 8.09 12.06 16.98
C VAL A 32 8.63 11.42 18.25
N ALA A 33 8.74 10.10 18.24
CA ALA A 33 9.31 9.36 19.36
C ALA A 33 10.79 9.76 19.57
N PRO A 34 11.27 9.85 20.81
CA PRO A 34 12.65 10.32 21.12
C PRO A 34 13.75 9.44 20.51
N ASP A 35 13.46 8.16 20.28
CA ASP A 35 14.38 7.16 19.71
C ASP A 35 14.17 6.94 18.21
N ALA A 36 13.30 7.73 17.55
CA ALA A 36 13.18 7.71 16.11
C ALA A 36 14.38 8.39 15.45
N ALA A 37 14.94 7.76 14.43
CA ALA A 37 16.09 8.28 13.69
C ALA A 37 15.66 8.94 12.39
N ILE A 38 15.72 10.26 12.31
CA ILE A 38 15.36 11.04 11.13
C ILE A 38 16.62 11.70 10.57
N ASP A 39 16.99 11.32 9.34
CA ASP A 39 18.12 11.95 8.63
C ASP A 39 17.86 13.45 8.43
N ALA A 40 18.90 14.26 8.53
CA ALA A 40 18.80 15.72 8.38
C ALA A 40 18.29 16.16 6.99
N LYS A 41 18.39 15.30 5.97
CA LYS A 41 17.87 15.53 4.62
C LYS A 41 16.46 14.94 4.39
N ALA A 42 15.87 14.31 5.41
CA ALA A 42 14.47 13.87 5.33
C ALA A 42 13.52 15.04 5.62
N THR A 43 12.34 14.98 5.04
CA THR A 43 11.29 16.00 5.21
C THR A 43 10.06 15.38 5.88
N VAL A 44 9.61 15.99 6.97
CA VAL A 44 8.36 15.63 7.65
C VAL A 44 7.49 16.88 7.72
N SER A 45 6.27 16.80 7.21
CA SER A 45 5.35 17.95 7.18
C SER A 45 3.91 17.55 7.50
N GLY A 46 3.18 18.46 8.14
CA GLY A 46 1.80 18.23 8.55
C GLY A 46 1.68 17.38 9.83
N ALA A 47 0.50 16.86 10.10
CA ALA A 47 0.17 16.05 11.27
C ALA A 47 0.69 14.61 11.09
N VAL A 48 1.86 14.29 11.63
CA VAL A 48 2.54 13.00 11.47
C VAL A 48 2.88 12.40 12.84
N ILE A 49 2.58 11.11 13.03
CA ILE A 49 3.11 10.34 14.16
C ILE A 49 4.23 9.45 13.65
N ILE A 50 5.43 9.58 14.24
CA ILE A 50 6.58 8.71 14.01
C ILE A 50 6.84 7.93 15.29
N ALA A 51 6.58 6.63 15.26
CA ALA A 51 6.63 5.75 16.42
C ALA A 51 8.07 5.36 16.80
N PRO A 52 8.28 4.79 18.01
CA PRO A 52 9.59 4.39 18.51
C PRO A 52 10.38 3.50 17.54
N GLY A 53 11.67 3.76 17.42
CA GLY A 53 12.59 3.00 16.58
C GLY A 53 12.39 3.17 15.07
N ALA A 54 11.45 4.00 14.61
CA ALA A 54 11.27 4.29 13.20
C ALA A 54 12.48 5.04 12.63
N ARG A 55 12.80 4.80 11.36
CA ARG A 55 13.98 5.36 10.70
C ARG A 55 13.59 5.98 9.37
N LEU A 56 13.87 7.26 9.16
CA LEU A 56 13.70 7.99 7.92
C LEU A 56 15.08 8.29 7.34
N PHE A 57 15.35 7.80 6.13
CA PHE A 57 16.65 7.97 5.48
C PHE A 57 16.70 9.26 4.66
N ALA A 58 17.88 9.60 4.16
CA ALA A 58 18.13 10.82 3.41
C ALA A 58 17.16 10.97 2.22
N GLY A 59 16.54 12.12 2.08
CA GLY A 59 15.56 12.42 1.04
C GLY A 59 14.18 11.80 1.25
N ALA A 60 13.98 10.99 2.29
CA ALA A 60 12.64 10.49 2.63
C ALA A 60 11.69 11.65 2.93
N THR A 61 10.48 11.57 2.43
CA THR A 61 9.45 12.61 2.62
C THR A 61 8.19 11.99 3.19
N VAL A 62 7.74 12.50 4.34
CA VAL A 62 6.48 12.10 4.97
C VAL A 62 5.57 13.30 5.08
N VAL A 63 4.41 13.22 4.43
CA VAL A 63 3.39 14.29 4.40
C VAL A 63 2.14 13.81 5.14
N GLY A 64 1.79 14.50 6.20
CA GLY A 64 0.61 14.20 7.02
C GLY A 64 -0.75 14.54 6.36
N PRO A 65 -1.84 14.06 6.96
CA PRO A 65 -1.84 13.25 8.15
C PRO A 65 -1.29 11.84 7.88
N ALA A 66 -0.36 11.33 8.71
CA ALA A 66 0.28 10.03 8.50
C ALA A 66 0.75 9.40 9.81
N TYR A 67 0.79 8.07 9.81
CA TYR A 67 1.36 7.27 10.88
C TYR A 67 2.48 6.38 10.36
N ILE A 68 3.66 6.47 10.99
CA ILE A 68 4.82 5.59 10.74
C ILE A 68 5.05 4.75 11.98
N GLY A 69 4.81 3.47 11.86
CA GLY A 69 4.83 2.50 12.94
C GLY A 69 6.21 2.19 13.49
N ARG A 70 6.23 1.51 14.64
CA ARG A 70 7.43 1.12 15.36
C ARG A 70 8.42 0.36 14.46
N ASN A 71 9.71 0.70 14.55
CA ASN A 71 10.79 0.05 13.80
C ASN A 71 10.60 0.03 12.28
N THR A 72 9.74 0.87 11.73
CA THR A 72 9.52 0.98 10.30
C THR A 72 10.60 1.84 9.66
N ILE A 73 11.05 1.44 8.48
CA ILE A 73 12.08 2.13 7.70
C ILE A 73 11.42 2.80 6.49
N ILE A 74 11.61 4.12 6.38
CA ILE A 74 11.31 4.87 5.15
C ILE A 74 12.64 5.14 4.45
N GLY A 75 12.84 4.46 3.35
CA GLY A 75 14.07 4.44 2.58
C GLY A 75 14.39 5.78 1.90
N ASN A 76 15.60 5.87 1.34
CA ASN A 76 16.05 7.08 0.64
C ASN A 76 15.08 7.48 -0.46
N ASN A 77 14.76 8.78 -0.53
CA ASN A 77 13.86 9.37 -1.56
C ASN A 77 12.46 8.75 -1.64
N ALA A 78 12.05 7.98 -0.62
CA ALA A 78 10.68 7.46 -0.57
C ALA A 78 9.70 8.56 -0.12
N LEU A 79 8.47 8.50 -0.64
CA LEU A 79 7.38 9.40 -0.31
C LEU A 79 6.23 8.65 0.37
N VAL A 80 5.89 9.04 1.59
CA VAL A 80 4.69 8.56 2.29
C VAL A 80 3.77 9.74 2.54
N ARG A 81 2.52 9.61 2.14
CA ARG A 81 1.53 10.69 2.36
C ARG A 81 0.15 10.13 2.68
N GLN A 82 -0.50 10.73 3.67
CA GLN A 82 -1.88 10.42 4.06
C GLN A 82 -2.10 8.91 4.26
N SER A 83 -1.14 8.24 4.91
CA SER A 83 -1.11 6.78 5.01
C SER A 83 -0.81 6.32 6.44
N CYS A 84 -1.31 5.13 6.75
CA CYS A 84 -0.96 4.40 7.96
C CYS A 84 -0.01 3.26 7.57
N ILE A 85 1.26 3.36 7.98
CA ILE A 85 2.25 2.30 7.83
C ILE A 85 2.50 1.69 9.21
N GLU A 86 2.12 0.43 9.38
CA GLU A 86 2.27 -0.29 10.64
C GLU A 86 3.74 -0.64 10.97
N ALA A 87 3.95 -1.34 12.06
CA ALA A 87 5.27 -1.65 12.58
C ALA A 87 6.09 -2.59 11.67
N HIS A 88 7.42 -2.48 11.77
CA HIS A 88 8.38 -3.38 11.11
C HIS A 88 8.29 -3.41 9.57
N CYS A 89 7.79 -2.35 8.96
CA CYS A 89 7.72 -2.22 7.51
C CYS A 89 9.01 -1.64 6.93
N VAL A 90 9.27 -1.93 5.67
CA VAL A 90 10.30 -1.28 4.86
C VAL A 90 9.67 -0.68 3.62
N VAL A 91 9.64 0.63 3.54
CA VAL A 91 9.29 1.37 2.32
C VAL A 91 10.60 1.70 1.63
N GLY A 92 10.94 0.93 0.60
CA GLY A 92 12.25 0.97 -0.04
C GLY A 92 12.51 2.24 -0.86
N PHE A 93 13.71 2.30 -1.45
CA PHE A 93 14.19 3.45 -2.21
C PHE A 93 13.20 3.91 -3.28
N GLY A 94 12.93 5.22 -3.31
CA GLY A 94 12.10 5.85 -4.35
C GLY A 94 10.66 5.36 -4.42
N SER A 95 10.17 4.63 -3.41
CA SER A 95 8.77 4.19 -3.36
C SER A 95 7.83 5.32 -2.99
N GLU A 96 6.61 5.26 -3.50
CA GLU A 96 5.52 6.11 -3.01
C GLU A 96 4.41 5.26 -2.38
N VAL A 97 4.01 5.60 -1.16
CA VAL A 97 2.82 5.07 -0.49
C VAL A 97 1.86 6.22 -0.19
N ALA A 98 0.68 6.18 -0.79
CA ALA A 98 -0.28 7.28 -0.73
C ALA A 98 -1.69 6.81 -0.36
N ARG A 99 -2.31 7.45 0.63
CA ARG A 99 -3.69 7.20 1.08
C ARG A 99 -3.99 5.72 1.29
N SER A 100 -3.05 5.02 1.94
CA SER A 100 -3.08 3.57 2.05
C SER A 100 -2.93 3.11 3.50
N TYR A 101 -3.48 1.94 3.77
CA TYR A 101 -3.17 1.16 4.95
C TYR A 101 -2.16 0.07 4.60
N VAL A 102 -1.10 -0.03 5.38
CA VAL A 102 -0.07 -1.06 5.28
C VAL A 102 0.06 -1.78 6.61
N GLY A 103 -0.32 -3.04 6.65
CA GLY A 103 -0.17 -3.91 7.80
C GLY A 103 1.29 -4.16 8.19
N PRO A 104 1.56 -4.67 9.40
CA PRO A 104 2.91 -4.83 9.89
C PRO A 104 3.75 -5.81 9.07
N GLY A 105 5.07 -5.63 9.08
CA GLY A 105 6.03 -6.55 8.48
C GLY A 105 6.08 -6.52 6.95
N CYS A 106 5.49 -5.53 6.30
CA CYS A 106 5.50 -5.43 4.85
C CYS A 106 6.84 -4.91 4.31
N TRP A 107 7.22 -5.40 3.14
CA TRP A 107 8.47 -5.01 2.49
C TRP A 107 8.24 -4.56 1.04
N PHE A 108 8.62 -3.32 0.75
CA PHE A 108 8.56 -2.70 -0.56
C PHE A 108 9.97 -2.39 -1.06
N HIS A 109 10.26 -2.66 -2.33
CA HIS A 109 11.53 -2.29 -2.96
C HIS A 109 11.45 -0.88 -3.57
N THR A 110 11.00 -0.77 -4.82
CA THR A 110 10.75 0.48 -5.53
C THR A 110 9.36 0.38 -6.12
N ASN A 111 8.37 0.92 -5.43
CA ASN A 111 6.96 0.64 -5.68
C ASN A 111 6.11 1.90 -5.65
N TYR A 112 4.97 1.84 -6.35
CA TYR A 112 3.85 2.77 -6.13
C TYR A 112 2.67 2.02 -5.52
N ILE A 113 2.25 2.43 -4.33
CA ILE A 113 1.12 1.87 -3.59
C ILE A 113 0.14 3.00 -3.27
N GLY A 114 -0.94 3.07 -4.03
CA GLY A 114 -1.94 4.13 -3.88
C GLY A 114 -3.31 3.60 -3.50
N ASP A 115 -3.98 4.25 -2.54
CA ASP A 115 -5.37 3.98 -2.15
C ASP A 115 -5.64 2.49 -1.87
N SER A 116 -4.69 1.83 -1.20
CA SER A 116 -4.62 0.37 -1.07
C SER A 116 -4.75 -0.09 0.37
N VAL A 117 -5.24 -1.33 0.54
CA VAL A 117 -5.30 -2.03 1.83
C VAL A 117 -4.38 -3.23 1.75
N ILE A 118 -3.24 -3.15 2.43
CA ILE A 118 -2.21 -4.19 2.42
C ILE A 118 -2.22 -4.92 3.76
N GLY A 119 -2.49 -6.22 3.72
CA GLY A 119 -2.41 -7.11 4.89
C GLY A 119 -0.98 -7.26 5.42
N PRO A 120 -0.79 -7.87 6.60
CA PRO A 120 0.53 -8.03 7.19
C PRO A 120 1.45 -8.95 6.37
N GLU A 121 2.76 -8.75 6.56
CA GLU A 121 3.83 -9.59 6.02
C GLU A 121 3.79 -9.80 4.50
N CYS A 122 3.37 -8.76 3.76
CA CYS A 122 3.38 -8.78 2.31
C CYS A 122 4.72 -8.28 1.75
N THR A 123 5.13 -8.85 0.61
CA THR A 123 6.38 -8.47 -0.07
C THR A 123 6.12 -8.03 -1.50
N PHE A 124 6.79 -6.95 -1.91
CA PHE A 124 6.60 -6.34 -3.21
C PHE A 124 7.93 -6.22 -3.95
N GLY A 125 8.09 -6.97 -5.02
CA GLY A 125 9.25 -6.89 -5.90
C GLY A 125 9.37 -5.51 -6.57
N ALA A 126 10.59 -5.17 -6.99
CA ALA A 126 10.87 -3.88 -7.62
C ALA A 126 9.99 -3.64 -8.86
N GLY A 127 9.48 -2.41 -8.99
CA GLY A 127 8.62 -2.02 -10.09
C GLY A 127 7.18 -2.53 -10.03
N MET A 128 6.76 -3.23 -8.95
CA MET A 128 5.35 -3.53 -8.75
C MET A 128 4.58 -2.26 -8.44
N VAL A 129 3.44 -2.06 -9.11
CA VAL A 129 2.60 -0.87 -8.97
C VAL A 129 1.12 -1.21 -8.82
N THR A 130 0.40 -0.35 -8.09
CA THR A 130 -1.06 -0.45 -7.97
C THR A 130 -1.72 0.65 -8.80
N ALA A 131 -2.47 0.28 -9.85
CA ALA A 131 -3.39 1.23 -10.46
C ALA A 131 -4.57 1.46 -9.50
N ASN A 132 -4.95 2.71 -9.32
CA ASN A 132 -5.95 3.11 -8.32
C ASN A 132 -7.08 4.00 -8.88
N VAL A 133 -7.05 4.33 -10.16
CA VAL A 133 -8.05 5.15 -10.85
C VAL A 133 -8.46 4.48 -12.16
N ARG A 134 -9.76 4.52 -12.46
CA ARG A 134 -10.29 4.10 -13.75
C ARG A 134 -10.11 5.22 -14.78
N HIS A 135 -9.94 4.86 -16.06
CA HIS A 135 -9.84 5.84 -17.14
C HIS A 135 -11.11 6.68 -17.34
N ASP A 136 -12.27 6.13 -16.98
CA ASP A 136 -13.57 6.80 -17.08
C ASP A 136 -13.94 7.60 -15.82
N HIS A 137 -13.06 7.65 -14.83
CA HIS A 137 -13.22 8.35 -13.54
C HIS A 137 -14.49 7.98 -12.76
N ARG A 138 -15.10 6.85 -13.04
CA ARG A 138 -16.23 6.34 -12.27
C ARG A 138 -15.75 5.63 -11.01
N THR A 139 -16.68 5.43 -10.07
CA THR A 139 -16.43 4.63 -8.87
C THR A 139 -15.97 3.20 -9.22
N ILE A 140 -15.11 2.67 -8.37
CA ILE A 140 -14.53 1.35 -8.56
C ILE A 140 -15.45 0.30 -7.95
N GLN A 141 -15.79 -0.70 -8.76
CA GLN A 141 -16.59 -1.83 -8.30
C GLN A 141 -15.69 -2.98 -7.86
N SER A 142 -16.09 -3.67 -6.80
CA SER A 142 -15.40 -4.85 -6.29
C SER A 142 -16.36 -6.03 -6.17
N VAL A 143 -15.91 -7.24 -6.46
CA VAL A 143 -16.73 -8.45 -6.36
C VAL A 143 -16.72 -8.97 -4.92
N VAL A 144 -17.88 -9.12 -4.30
CA VAL A 144 -18.03 -9.72 -2.97
C VAL A 144 -19.06 -10.84 -3.06
N ARG A 145 -18.67 -12.05 -2.71
CA ARG A 145 -19.53 -13.25 -2.77
C ARG A 145 -20.24 -13.45 -4.14
N GLY A 146 -19.52 -13.11 -5.23
CA GLY A 146 -20.06 -13.24 -6.60
C GLY A 146 -20.83 -12.04 -7.10
N GLU A 147 -21.17 -11.07 -6.25
CA GLU A 147 -21.89 -9.85 -6.62
C GLU A 147 -20.92 -8.67 -6.81
N ARG A 148 -21.20 -7.83 -7.80
CA ARG A 148 -20.48 -6.56 -8.00
C ARG A 148 -21.09 -5.49 -7.11
N LEU A 149 -20.29 -4.98 -6.19
CA LEU A 149 -20.66 -3.90 -5.30
C LEU A 149 -19.88 -2.63 -5.63
N ASP A 150 -20.54 -1.51 -5.62
CA ASP A 150 -19.89 -0.21 -5.73
C ASP A 150 -19.14 0.11 -4.44
N SER A 151 -17.85 0.38 -4.53
CA SER A 151 -17.06 0.78 -3.38
C SER A 151 -17.32 2.22 -2.93
N SER A 152 -18.05 2.99 -3.73
CA SER A 152 -18.26 4.44 -3.59
C SER A 152 -16.96 5.24 -3.62
N ARG A 153 -15.86 4.65 -4.12
CA ARG A 153 -14.54 5.28 -4.23
C ARG A 153 -14.15 5.44 -5.70
N GLU A 154 -13.75 6.65 -6.09
CA GLU A 154 -13.12 6.93 -7.39
C GLU A 154 -11.67 6.46 -7.43
N LYS A 155 -11.06 6.33 -6.24
CA LYS A 155 -9.70 5.81 -6.05
C LYS A 155 -9.71 4.62 -5.11
N LEU A 156 -9.31 3.48 -5.62
CA LEU A 156 -9.15 2.24 -4.88
C LEU A 156 -8.10 1.38 -5.58
N GLY A 157 -6.99 1.14 -4.93
CA GLY A 157 -5.90 0.33 -5.45
C GLY A 157 -6.07 -1.16 -5.15
N LEU A 158 -4.99 -1.76 -4.71
CA LEU A 158 -4.91 -3.17 -4.35
C LEU A 158 -5.49 -3.41 -2.95
N ILE A 159 -6.21 -4.50 -2.80
CA ILE A 159 -6.55 -5.06 -1.49
C ILE A 159 -5.88 -6.44 -1.41
N CYS A 160 -4.95 -6.66 -0.51
CA CYS A 160 -4.38 -8.00 -0.36
C CYS A 160 -4.42 -8.50 1.09
N GLY A 161 -4.62 -9.80 1.22
CA GLY A 161 -4.52 -10.51 2.50
C GLY A 161 -3.08 -10.65 2.96
N ALA A 162 -2.91 -11.21 4.16
CA ALA A 162 -1.59 -11.44 4.76
C ALA A 162 -0.70 -12.36 3.91
N HIS A 163 0.62 -12.25 4.09
CA HIS A 163 1.62 -13.15 3.50
C HIS A 163 1.56 -13.26 1.97
N THR A 164 1.07 -12.22 1.28
CA THR A 164 1.10 -12.19 -0.19
C THR A 164 2.46 -11.71 -0.71
N ALA A 165 2.90 -12.29 -1.84
CA ALA A 165 4.16 -11.91 -2.47
C ALA A 165 3.94 -11.55 -3.94
N PHE A 166 4.49 -10.39 -4.35
CA PHE A 166 4.42 -9.90 -5.71
C PHE A 166 5.82 -9.87 -6.33
N GLY A 167 5.96 -10.50 -7.48
CA GLY A 167 7.18 -10.49 -8.28
C GLY A 167 7.47 -9.11 -8.86
N VAL A 168 8.71 -8.96 -9.36
CA VAL A 168 9.15 -7.71 -10.03
C VAL A 168 8.25 -7.37 -11.21
N GLN A 169 8.01 -6.06 -11.43
CA GLN A 169 7.20 -5.55 -12.55
C GLN A 169 5.76 -6.08 -12.59
N ALA A 170 5.23 -6.64 -11.50
CA ALA A 170 3.80 -6.96 -11.43
C ALA A 170 2.96 -5.67 -11.32
N ALA A 171 1.70 -5.74 -11.71
CA ALA A 171 0.76 -4.63 -11.52
C ALA A 171 -0.63 -5.13 -11.12
N SER A 172 -1.38 -4.31 -10.40
CA SER A 172 -2.81 -4.58 -10.14
C SER A 172 -3.69 -3.49 -10.73
N MET A 173 -4.81 -3.89 -11.33
CA MET A 173 -5.86 -2.95 -11.74
C MET A 173 -6.67 -2.46 -10.53
N PRO A 174 -7.37 -1.32 -10.65
CA PRO A 174 -8.12 -0.72 -9.54
C PRO A 174 -9.10 -1.69 -8.89
N GLY A 175 -9.07 -1.77 -7.55
CA GLY A 175 -9.99 -2.57 -6.75
C GLY A 175 -9.78 -4.08 -6.80
N VAL A 176 -8.70 -4.56 -7.41
CA VAL A 176 -8.35 -5.99 -7.42
C VAL A 176 -8.03 -6.46 -6.01
N LYS A 177 -8.53 -7.66 -5.68
CA LYS A 177 -8.22 -8.33 -4.42
C LYS A 177 -7.33 -9.54 -4.64
N VAL A 178 -6.34 -9.72 -3.75
CA VAL A 178 -5.46 -10.90 -3.71
C VAL A 178 -5.60 -11.55 -2.35
N GLY A 179 -6.04 -12.80 -2.35
CA GLY A 179 -6.24 -13.57 -1.12
C GLY A 179 -4.93 -13.91 -0.42
N GLU A 180 -5.05 -14.17 0.87
CA GLU A 180 -3.94 -14.49 1.76
C GLU A 180 -3.02 -15.60 1.22
N GLY A 181 -1.72 -15.47 1.45
CA GLY A 181 -0.71 -16.48 1.10
C GLY A 181 -0.51 -16.68 -0.40
N SER A 182 -1.06 -15.82 -1.25
CA SER A 182 -0.92 -15.94 -2.71
C SER A 182 0.40 -15.35 -3.20
N ARG A 183 0.92 -15.89 -4.29
CA ARG A 183 2.18 -15.48 -4.93
C ARG A 183 1.93 -15.09 -6.38
N ILE A 184 2.25 -13.86 -6.73
CA ILE A 184 2.10 -13.32 -8.06
C ILE A 184 3.47 -13.26 -8.73
N GLY A 185 3.64 -13.99 -9.81
CA GLY A 185 4.90 -14.03 -10.54
C GLY A 185 5.27 -12.70 -11.20
N PRO A 186 6.54 -12.58 -11.64
CA PRO A 186 7.03 -11.35 -12.31
C PRO A 186 6.21 -11.00 -13.56
N GLY A 187 6.06 -9.69 -13.81
CA GLY A 187 5.45 -9.16 -15.04
C GLY A 187 3.94 -9.41 -15.19
N ILE A 188 3.27 -9.94 -14.16
CA ILE A 188 1.84 -10.23 -14.22
C ILE A 188 1.03 -8.97 -13.95
N ILE A 189 0.09 -8.65 -14.85
CA ILE A 189 -0.90 -7.61 -14.64
C ILE A 189 -2.22 -8.26 -14.20
N LEU A 190 -2.65 -7.94 -12.98
CA LEU A 190 -3.87 -8.50 -12.38
C LEU A 190 -5.10 -7.68 -12.77
N TYR A 191 -5.96 -8.27 -13.60
CA TYR A 191 -7.27 -7.72 -13.98
C TYR A 191 -8.45 -8.29 -13.18
N ARG A 192 -8.21 -9.34 -12.40
CA ARG A 192 -9.22 -10.06 -11.64
C ARG A 192 -8.70 -10.40 -10.25
N ASP A 193 -9.64 -10.61 -9.34
CA ASP A 193 -9.34 -11.11 -8.01
C ASP A 193 -8.63 -12.46 -8.06
N VAL A 194 -7.68 -12.65 -7.14
CA VAL A 194 -6.95 -13.89 -6.97
C VAL A 194 -7.40 -14.51 -5.64
N PRO A 195 -7.92 -15.74 -5.62
CA PRO A 195 -8.27 -16.44 -4.38
C PRO A 195 -7.03 -16.65 -3.49
N GLU A 196 -7.27 -16.98 -2.23
CA GLU A 196 -6.20 -17.30 -1.29
C GLU A 196 -5.34 -18.49 -1.74
N ARG A 197 -4.07 -18.50 -1.32
CA ARG A 197 -3.11 -19.60 -1.53
C ARG A 197 -2.97 -20.00 -3.00
N ARG A 198 -2.93 -19.04 -3.90
CA ARG A 198 -2.69 -19.25 -5.33
C ARG A 198 -1.31 -18.76 -5.73
N GLN A 199 -0.69 -19.51 -6.62
CA GLN A 199 0.50 -19.07 -7.33
C GLN A 199 0.15 -18.80 -8.79
N LEU A 200 0.39 -17.57 -9.25
CA LEU A 200 0.26 -17.19 -10.65
C LEU A 200 1.65 -17.10 -11.27
N LEU A 201 1.81 -17.72 -12.43
CA LEU A 201 3.06 -17.67 -13.19
C LEU A 201 2.74 -17.21 -14.61
N LEU A 202 3.56 -16.32 -15.14
CA LEU A 202 3.47 -15.87 -16.53
C LEU A 202 4.21 -16.88 -17.42
N ARG A 203 3.56 -17.32 -18.49
CA ARG A 203 4.21 -18.04 -19.57
C ARG A 203 4.56 -17.04 -20.66
N GLN A 204 5.84 -16.96 -21.01
CA GLN A 204 6.34 -16.08 -22.07
C GLN A 204 6.81 -16.91 -23.26
N ASP A 205 6.43 -16.47 -24.46
CA ASP A 205 7.00 -16.95 -25.70
C ASP A 205 8.04 -15.93 -26.17
N VAL A 206 9.29 -16.37 -26.33
CA VAL A 206 10.42 -15.52 -26.74
C VAL A 206 10.82 -15.90 -28.17
N VAL A 207 10.95 -14.92 -29.03
CA VAL A 207 11.45 -15.09 -30.40
C VAL A 207 12.89 -14.58 -30.45
N GLU A 208 13.82 -15.47 -30.77
CA GLU A 208 15.22 -15.14 -31.01
C GLU A 208 15.46 -14.91 -32.51
N ARG A 209 16.24 -13.87 -32.87
CA ARG A 209 16.66 -13.57 -34.22
C ARG A 209 18.12 -13.14 -34.22
N GLU A 210 18.87 -13.61 -35.20
CA GLU A 210 20.20 -13.07 -35.45
C GLU A 210 20.14 -11.63 -35.95
N ILE A 211 21.01 -10.79 -35.41
CA ILE A 211 21.21 -9.42 -35.91
C ILE A 211 22.28 -9.47 -36.96
N ALA A 212 21.95 -9.18 -38.22
CA ALA A 212 22.94 -9.02 -39.29
C ALA A 212 23.89 -7.85 -38.92
N THR A 213 25.19 -8.14 -38.92
CA THR A 213 26.29 -7.16 -38.70
C THR A 213 26.56 -6.36 -39.97
#